data_0fdcadda625a0639a4ccf4fa840f1a21
#
_entry.id   0fdcadda625a0639a4ccf4fa840f1a21
#
_cell.length_a   1.000
_cell.length_b   1.000
_cell.length_c   1.000
_cell.angle_alpha   90.00
_cell.angle_beta   90.00
_cell.angle_gamma   90.00
#
_symmetry.space_group_name_H-M   'P 1'
#
loop_
_entity.id
_entity.type
_entity.pdbx_description
1 polymer ?
#
loop_
_entity_poly.entity_id
_entity_poly.type
_entity_poly.pdbx_seq_one_letter_code
_entity_poly.pdbx_strand_id
1 'polypeptide(L)'
;MADGNASRDAVVIERSFDAPVDLIWRMWTEPEHFKAWYGPDGAVVPVSKMDVRVGGSRLVCLEMDTPGGPVQMWFTGEYREVVENVRLVYTESVSDENGNVLRPADMGMPDGYPATTEVAVELTDLGGRTKMVLTHSGIPADSPGAAGWAMALTKLAAHVEAQGIR
;
A
#
# COMPACT_ATOMS: atom_id res chain seq x y z
N MET A 1 -22.93 -15.38 9.74
CA MET A 1 -22.41 -14.18 10.37
C MET A 1 -21.66 -13.35 9.38
N ALA A 2 -22.26 -12.26 9.03
CA ALA A 2 -21.65 -11.34 8.08
C ALA A 2 -20.33 -10.78 8.60
N ASP A 3 -20.26 -10.55 9.91
CA ASP A 3 -19.07 -9.99 10.53
C ASP A 3 -17.84 -10.86 10.35
N GLY A 4 -18.02 -12.17 10.44
CA GLY A 4 -16.92 -13.08 10.25
C GLY A 4 -16.37 -13.04 8.82
N ASN A 5 -17.25 -12.86 7.84
CA ASN A 5 -16.81 -12.77 6.45
C ASN A 5 -16.04 -11.49 6.20
N ALA A 6 -16.52 -10.38 6.75
CA ALA A 6 -15.84 -9.10 6.59
C ALA A 6 -14.43 -9.16 7.16
N SER A 7 -14.25 -9.81 8.33
CA SER A 7 -12.93 -9.94 8.94
C SER A 7 -11.96 -10.76 8.09
N ARG A 8 -12.49 -11.77 7.40
CA ARG A 8 -11.64 -12.62 6.56
C ARG A 8 -11.24 -11.98 5.25
N ASP A 9 -11.94 -10.92 4.85
CA ASP A 9 -11.65 -10.21 3.61
C ASP A 9 -10.77 -9.00 3.85
N ALA A 10 -9.80 -9.13 4.74
CA ALA A 10 -8.84 -8.07 5.01
C ALA A 10 -7.48 -8.65 5.36
N VAL A 11 -6.45 -7.97 4.90
CA VAL A 11 -5.08 -8.23 5.34
C VAL A 11 -4.78 -7.26 6.47
N VAL A 12 -4.36 -7.78 7.61
CA VAL A 12 -3.98 -6.94 8.76
C VAL A 12 -2.55 -7.31 9.16
N ILE A 13 -1.66 -6.34 9.11
CA ILE A 13 -0.26 -6.55 9.47
C ILE A 13 0.14 -5.51 10.49
N GLU A 14 0.65 -5.97 11.62
CA GLU A 14 1.22 -5.10 12.62
C GLU A 14 2.74 -5.23 12.58
N ARG A 15 3.44 -4.09 12.58
CA ARG A 15 4.89 -4.10 12.54
C ARG A 15 5.42 -2.86 13.24
N SER A 16 6.51 -3.04 13.99
CA SER A 16 7.21 -1.92 14.63
C SER A 16 8.50 -1.61 13.88
N PHE A 17 8.82 -0.32 13.82
CA PHE A 17 10.03 0.17 13.17
C PHE A 17 10.88 0.93 14.16
N ASP A 18 12.18 0.76 14.08
CA ASP A 18 13.12 1.47 14.95
C ASP A 18 13.44 2.83 14.32
N ALA A 19 12.42 3.67 14.24
CA ALA A 19 12.49 4.99 13.62
C ALA A 19 11.36 5.86 14.13
N PRO A 20 11.55 7.19 14.14
CA PRO A 20 10.51 8.10 14.64
C PRO A 20 9.30 8.13 13.71
N VAL A 21 8.15 8.46 14.29
CA VAL A 21 6.86 8.39 13.58
C VAL A 21 6.80 9.31 12.38
N ASP A 22 7.43 10.47 12.43
CA ASP A 22 7.41 11.39 11.29
C ASP A 22 8.17 10.81 10.10
N LEU A 23 9.22 10.02 10.32
CA LEU A 23 9.93 9.37 9.23
C LEU A 23 9.08 8.29 8.59
N ILE A 24 8.40 7.48 9.41
CA ILE A 24 7.50 6.44 8.88
C ILE A 24 6.36 7.09 8.10
N TRP A 25 5.82 8.20 8.60
CA TRP A 25 4.77 8.95 7.90
C TRP A 25 5.25 9.37 6.49
N ARG A 26 6.48 9.89 6.40
CA ARG A 26 7.03 10.33 5.12
C ARG A 26 7.22 9.17 4.13
N MET A 27 7.48 7.97 4.64
CA MET A 27 7.62 6.80 3.77
C MET A 27 6.33 6.52 3.00
N TRP A 28 5.19 6.87 3.57
CA TRP A 28 3.88 6.64 2.96
C TRP A 28 3.37 7.83 2.16
N THR A 29 3.86 9.04 2.44
CA THR A 29 3.26 10.26 1.89
C THR A 29 4.14 11.00 0.90
N GLU A 30 5.44 10.71 0.88
CA GLU A 30 6.35 11.33 -0.08
C GLU A 30 6.66 10.34 -1.19
N PRO A 31 6.36 10.69 -2.46
CA PRO A 31 6.56 9.77 -3.58
C PRO A 31 7.99 9.23 -3.68
N GLU A 32 8.99 10.07 -3.38
CA GLU A 32 10.40 9.66 -3.46
C GLU A 32 10.73 8.54 -2.48
N HIS A 33 10.09 8.55 -1.31
CA HIS A 33 10.28 7.48 -0.33
C HIS A 33 9.37 6.28 -0.63
N PHE A 34 8.12 6.54 -0.99
CA PHE A 34 7.16 5.46 -1.26
C PHE A 34 7.67 4.52 -2.36
N LYS A 35 8.20 5.07 -3.44
CA LYS A 35 8.67 4.25 -4.57
C LYS A 35 9.86 3.38 -4.24
N ALA A 36 10.57 3.67 -3.15
CA ALA A 36 11.77 2.93 -2.78
C ALA A 36 11.45 1.57 -2.19
N TRP A 37 10.25 1.36 -1.64
CA TRP A 37 9.93 0.13 -0.92
C TRP A 37 8.64 -0.56 -1.37
N TYR A 38 7.78 0.13 -2.10
CA TYR A 38 6.47 -0.42 -2.44
C TYR A 38 6.60 -1.62 -3.39
N GLY A 39 5.69 -2.61 -3.21
CA GLY A 39 5.62 -3.78 -4.07
C GLY A 39 6.45 -4.96 -3.57
N PRO A 40 6.23 -6.14 -4.16
CA PRO A 40 6.99 -7.33 -3.77
C PRO A 40 8.46 -7.23 -4.18
N ASP A 41 9.25 -8.21 -3.75
CA ASP A 41 10.68 -8.25 -4.07
C ASP A 41 10.89 -8.20 -5.58
N GLY A 42 11.84 -7.37 -6.00
CA GLY A 42 12.16 -7.22 -7.41
C GLY A 42 11.31 -6.22 -8.16
N ALA A 43 10.25 -5.71 -7.53
CA ALA A 43 9.40 -4.71 -8.18
C ALA A 43 10.04 -3.32 -8.09
N VAL A 44 9.75 -2.50 -9.09
CA VAL A 44 10.10 -1.07 -9.06
C VAL A 44 8.85 -0.24 -9.29
N VAL A 45 8.92 1.03 -8.95
CA VAL A 45 7.77 1.95 -9.07
C VAL A 45 8.16 3.11 -9.96
N PRO A 46 7.98 2.98 -11.29
CA PRO A 46 8.37 4.06 -12.21
C PRO A 46 7.50 5.30 -12.12
N VAL A 47 6.28 5.18 -11.60
CA VAL A 47 5.39 6.34 -11.45
C VAL A 47 4.75 6.30 -10.07
N SER A 48 4.84 7.41 -9.34
CA SER A 48 4.14 7.56 -8.06
C SER A 48 3.67 9.02 -7.95
N LYS A 49 2.43 9.26 -8.31
CA LYS A 49 1.81 10.58 -8.21
C LYS A 49 0.85 10.57 -7.02
N MET A 50 1.11 11.42 -6.06
CA MET A 50 0.38 11.37 -4.80
C MET A 50 0.06 12.79 -4.34
N ASP A 51 -1.23 13.10 -4.32
CA ASP A 51 -1.72 14.37 -3.79
C ASP A 51 -2.30 14.08 -2.40
N VAL A 52 -1.42 14.10 -1.39
CA VAL A 52 -1.75 13.61 -0.05
C VAL A 52 -2.55 14.65 0.71
N ARG A 53 -3.86 14.61 0.50
CA ARG A 53 -4.85 15.41 1.23
C ARG A 53 -6.19 14.73 1.06
N VAL A 54 -7.12 14.98 1.95
CA VAL A 54 -8.45 14.39 1.84
C VAL A 54 -9.06 14.81 0.51
N GLY A 55 -9.50 13.81 -0.26
CA GLY A 55 -10.04 14.04 -1.60
C GLY A 55 -8.98 14.11 -2.69
N GLY A 56 -7.69 14.08 -2.33
CA GLY A 56 -6.62 14.08 -3.32
C GLY A 56 -6.49 12.74 -4.00
N SER A 57 -5.96 12.72 -5.22
CA SER A 57 -5.81 11.50 -6.00
C SER A 57 -4.41 10.93 -5.89
N ARG A 58 -4.31 9.64 -6.19
CA ARG A 58 -3.02 8.96 -6.31
C ARG A 58 -3.04 8.06 -7.53
N LEU A 59 -1.88 7.94 -8.18
CA LEU A 59 -1.70 7.05 -9.32
C LEU A 59 -0.30 6.45 -9.21
N VAL A 60 -0.24 5.13 -9.10
CA VAL A 60 1.02 4.42 -8.87
C VAL A 60 1.16 3.33 -9.91
N CYS A 61 2.35 3.25 -10.53
CA CYS A 61 2.69 2.16 -11.44
C CYS A 61 3.69 1.24 -10.76
N LEU A 62 3.37 -0.04 -10.75
CA LEU A 62 4.25 -1.08 -10.24
C LEU A 62 4.74 -1.90 -11.41
N GLU A 63 6.05 -2.04 -11.56
CA GLU A 63 6.63 -2.80 -12.66
C GLU A 63 7.42 -4.00 -12.13
N MET A 64 7.17 -5.15 -12.72
CA MET A 64 7.85 -6.39 -12.33
C MET A 64 8.37 -7.10 -13.56
N ASP A 65 9.57 -7.71 -13.44
CA ASP A 65 10.09 -8.56 -14.48
C ASP A 65 9.42 -9.93 -14.42
N THR A 66 9.04 -10.42 -15.59
CA THR A 66 8.48 -11.77 -15.74
C THR A 66 9.23 -12.48 -16.85
N PRO A 67 9.10 -13.82 -16.97
CA PRO A 67 9.73 -14.54 -18.07
C PRO A 67 9.32 -14.03 -19.46
N GLY A 68 8.13 -13.41 -19.56
CA GLY A 68 7.66 -12.81 -20.80
C GLY A 68 8.06 -11.35 -21.00
N GLY A 69 8.85 -10.78 -20.06
CA GLY A 69 9.26 -9.40 -20.09
C GLY A 69 8.65 -8.58 -18.97
N PRO A 70 8.94 -7.28 -18.90
CA PRO A 70 8.40 -6.43 -17.84
C PRO A 70 6.88 -6.27 -17.96
N VAL A 71 6.21 -6.30 -16.80
CA VAL A 71 4.76 -6.12 -16.71
C VAL A 71 4.49 -4.95 -15.79
N GLN A 72 3.63 -4.05 -16.21
CA GLN A 72 3.22 -2.89 -15.43
C GLN A 72 1.80 -3.05 -14.92
N MET A 73 1.61 -2.74 -13.63
CA MET A 73 0.28 -2.68 -13.02
C MET A 73 0.08 -1.27 -12.51
N TRP A 74 -1.07 -0.70 -12.85
CA TRP A 74 -1.41 0.65 -12.42
C TRP A 74 -2.50 0.61 -11.37
N PHE A 75 -2.36 1.46 -10.37
CA PHE A 75 -3.33 1.58 -9.30
C PHE A 75 -3.72 3.04 -9.14
N THR A 76 -5.00 3.30 -9.10
CA THR A 76 -5.52 4.63 -8.84
C THR A 76 -6.27 4.64 -7.52
N GLY A 77 -6.42 5.80 -6.91
CA GLY A 77 -7.14 5.90 -5.65
C GLY A 77 -7.34 7.32 -5.21
N GLU A 78 -7.95 7.44 -4.04
CA GLU A 78 -8.26 8.73 -3.44
C GLU A 78 -7.95 8.65 -1.95
N TYR A 79 -7.38 9.71 -1.39
CA TYR A 79 -7.12 9.78 0.05
C TYR A 79 -8.42 10.12 0.78
N ARG A 80 -8.77 9.28 1.77
CA ARG A 80 -9.99 9.41 2.55
C ARG A 80 -9.74 10.06 3.90
N GLU A 81 -8.62 9.73 4.54
CA GLU A 81 -8.21 10.33 5.80
C GLU A 81 -6.72 10.63 5.75
N VAL A 82 -6.36 11.81 6.25
CA VAL A 82 -4.95 12.20 6.35
C VAL A 82 -4.79 12.92 7.67
N VAL A 83 -4.27 12.19 8.66
CA VAL A 83 -3.98 12.74 9.99
C VAL A 83 -2.49 12.55 10.22
N GLU A 84 -1.73 13.61 10.10
CA GLU A 84 -0.27 13.55 10.10
C GLU A 84 0.27 12.76 11.29
N ASN A 85 1.15 11.80 10.99
CA ASN A 85 1.82 10.93 11.98
C ASN A 85 0.87 9.99 12.72
N VAL A 86 -0.39 9.90 12.33
CA VAL A 86 -1.40 9.12 13.04
C VAL A 86 -2.12 8.14 12.15
N ARG A 87 -2.71 8.63 11.04
CA ARG A 87 -3.58 7.77 10.25
C ARG A 87 -3.65 8.23 8.80
N LEU A 88 -3.50 7.28 7.89
CA LEU A 88 -3.63 7.51 6.45
C LEU A 88 -4.58 6.45 5.90
N VAL A 89 -5.62 6.88 5.21
CA VAL A 89 -6.55 5.95 4.56
C VAL A 89 -6.72 6.38 3.12
N TYR A 90 -6.56 5.42 2.21
CA TYR A 90 -6.77 5.67 0.80
C TYR A 90 -7.43 4.47 0.14
N THR A 91 -8.12 4.72 -0.98
CA THR A 91 -8.69 3.65 -1.77
C THR A 91 -7.67 3.20 -2.82
N GLU A 92 -7.85 1.98 -3.33
CA GLU A 92 -6.98 1.43 -4.34
C GLU A 92 -7.80 0.61 -5.33
N SER A 93 -7.64 0.92 -6.61
CA SER A 93 -8.29 0.18 -7.68
C SER A 93 -7.25 -0.06 -8.77
N VAL A 94 -7.28 -1.25 -9.38
CA VAL A 94 -6.43 -1.49 -10.54
C VAL A 94 -6.97 -0.63 -11.68
N SER A 95 -6.07 0.03 -12.39
CA SER A 95 -6.44 0.98 -13.42
C SER A 95 -5.54 0.85 -14.65
N ASP A 96 -5.84 1.64 -15.66
CA ASP A 96 -4.92 1.84 -16.77
C ASP A 96 -3.97 3.00 -16.40
N GLU A 97 -3.10 3.34 -17.33
CA GLU A 97 -2.09 4.39 -17.11
C GLU A 97 -2.69 5.78 -16.95
N ASN A 98 -3.95 5.94 -17.32
CA ASN A 98 -4.65 7.21 -17.20
C ASN A 98 -5.52 7.29 -15.94
N GLY A 99 -5.49 6.25 -15.11
CA GLY A 99 -6.27 6.22 -13.89
C GLY A 99 -7.70 5.77 -14.06
N ASN A 100 -8.04 5.18 -15.20
CA ASN A 100 -9.38 4.64 -15.44
C ASN A 100 -9.46 3.27 -14.78
N VAL A 101 -10.43 3.10 -13.86
CA VAL A 101 -10.57 1.86 -13.10
C VAL A 101 -10.95 0.71 -14.04
N LEU A 102 -10.24 -0.41 -13.90
CA LEU A 102 -10.50 -1.63 -14.67
C LEU A 102 -11.38 -2.56 -13.85
N ARG A 103 -12.26 -3.28 -14.52
CA ARG A 103 -13.12 -4.23 -13.81
C ARG A 103 -12.32 -5.49 -13.49
N PRO A 104 -12.44 -6.03 -12.28
CA PRO A 104 -11.70 -7.25 -11.93
C PRO A 104 -11.97 -8.42 -12.89
N ALA A 105 -13.20 -8.56 -13.36
CA ALA A 105 -13.55 -9.63 -14.30
C ALA A 105 -12.75 -9.54 -15.60
N ASP A 106 -12.44 -8.32 -16.06
CA ASP A 106 -11.66 -8.11 -17.27
C ASP A 106 -10.21 -8.53 -17.08
N MET A 107 -9.78 -8.70 -15.85
CA MET A 107 -8.42 -9.08 -15.51
C MET A 107 -8.32 -10.54 -15.07
N GLY A 108 -9.38 -11.32 -15.29
CA GLY A 108 -9.40 -12.73 -14.94
C GLY A 108 -9.61 -13.02 -13.47
N MET A 109 -10.08 -12.04 -12.71
CA MET A 109 -10.36 -12.23 -11.29
C MET A 109 -11.73 -12.86 -11.08
N PRO A 110 -11.93 -13.60 -9.96
CA PRO A 110 -13.20 -14.25 -9.68
C PRO A 110 -14.36 -13.25 -9.59
N ASP A 111 -15.56 -13.74 -9.83
CA ASP A 111 -16.79 -12.97 -9.65
C ASP A 111 -16.87 -12.49 -8.21
N GLY A 112 -17.36 -11.26 -8.03
CA GLY A 112 -17.51 -10.68 -6.70
C GLY A 112 -16.25 -10.06 -6.13
N TYR A 113 -15.13 -10.12 -6.87
CA TYR A 113 -13.91 -9.45 -6.43
C TYR A 113 -14.13 -7.93 -6.51
N PRO A 114 -13.84 -7.18 -5.44
CA PRO A 114 -14.14 -5.74 -5.43
C PRO A 114 -13.27 -4.97 -6.42
N ALA A 115 -13.89 -4.02 -7.10
CA ALA A 115 -13.16 -3.12 -8.01
C ALA A 115 -12.30 -2.14 -7.24
N THR A 116 -12.71 -1.78 -6.02
CA THR A 116 -12.02 -0.82 -5.19
C THR A 116 -11.82 -1.42 -3.80
N THR A 117 -10.59 -1.32 -3.30
CA THR A 117 -10.26 -1.76 -1.96
C THR A 117 -9.79 -0.54 -1.16
N GLU A 118 -9.56 -0.73 0.14
CA GLU A 118 -9.14 0.38 1.00
C GLU A 118 -7.93 -0.03 1.83
N VAL A 119 -6.95 0.87 1.88
CA VAL A 119 -5.75 0.68 2.69
C VAL A 119 -5.78 1.70 3.82
N ALA A 120 -5.66 1.22 5.05
CA ALA A 120 -5.57 2.07 6.24
C ALA A 120 -4.25 1.80 6.94
N VAL A 121 -3.54 2.87 7.24
CA VAL A 121 -2.26 2.81 7.95
C VAL A 121 -2.41 3.61 9.24
N GLU A 122 -2.22 2.94 10.37
CA GLU A 122 -2.32 3.59 11.67
C GLU A 122 -0.96 3.55 12.35
N LEU A 123 -0.50 4.70 12.84
CA LEU A 123 0.80 4.84 13.45
C LEU A 123 0.66 5.22 14.91
N THR A 124 1.49 4.59 15.75
CA THR A 124 1.59 4.93 17.17
C THR A 124 3.03 5.27 17.47
N ASP A 125 3.24 6.46 18.02
CA ASP A 125 4.56 6.93 18.42
C ASP A 125 4.95 6.26 19.75
N LEU A 126 6.05 5.50 19.71
CA LEU A 126 6.54 4.78 20.90
C LEU A 126 7.79 5.44 21.48
N GLY A 127 8.01 6.72 21.17
CA GLY A 127 9.18 7.44 21.69
C GLY A 127 10.46 7.13 20.94
N GLY A 128 10.51 7.50 19.67
CA GLY A 128 11.67 7.21 18.80
C GLY A 128 11.51 5.92 18.02
N ARG A 129 10.48 5.15 18.31
CA ARG A 129 10.09 3.97 17.55
C ARG A 129 8.62 4.12 17.15
N THR A 130 8.19 3.37 16.18
CA THR A 130 6.82 3.49 15.66
C THR A 130 6.20 2.12 15.51
N LYS A 131 4.99 1.98 16.02
CA LYS A 131 4.16 0.81 15.75
C LYS A 131 3.22 1.17 14.62
N MET A 132 3.14 0.29 13.61
CA MET A 132 2.27 0.48 12.47
C MET A 132 1.31 -0.68 12.36
N VAL A 133 0.03 -0.37 12.13
CA VAL A 133 -0.96 -1.36 11.77
C VAL A 133 -1.47 -1.02 10.38
N LEU A 134 -1.27 -1.95 9.44
CA LEU A 134 -1.75 -1.81 8.07
C LEU A 134 -2.96 -2.72 7.90
N THR A 135 -4.05 -2.17 7.39
CA THR A 135 -5.25 -2.95 7.06
C THR A 135 -5.60 -2.70 5.60
N HIS A 136 -5.59 -3.76 4.79
CA HIS A 136 -6.01 -3.69 3.40
C HIS A 136 -7.32 -4.44 3.29
N SER A 137 -8.42 -3.73 3.28
CA SER A 137 -9.77 -4.30 3.23
C SER A 137 -10.15 -4.63 1.80
N GLY A 138 -10.86 -5.73 1.62
CA GLY A 138 -11.34 -6.16 0.32
C GLY A 138 -10.49 -7.23 -0.34
N ILE A 139 -9.40 -7.66 0.31
CA ILE A 139 -8.60 -8.77 -0.18
C ILE A 139 -8.46 -9.81 0.93
N PRO A 140 -8.45 -11.10 0.58
CA PRO A 140 -8.34 -12.16 1.59
C PRO A 140 -7.01 -12.12 2.33
N ALA A 141 -7.04 -12.51 3.60
CA ALA A 141 -5.86 -12.49 4.46
C ALA A 141 -4.74 -13.43 3.99
N ASP A 142 -5.10 -14.46 3.25
CA ASP A 142 -4.13 -15.44 2.75
C ASP A 142 -3.86 -15.29 1.25
N SER A 143 -4.19 -14.12 0.69
CA SER A 143 -4.03 -13.86 -0.73
C SER A 143 -2.58 -13.53 -1.10
N PRO A 144 -2.24 -13.57 -2.39
CA PRO A 144 -0.93 -13.09 -2.86
C PRO A 144 -0.66 -11.64 -2.45
N GLY A 145 -1.72 -10.83 -2.30
CA GLY A 145 -1.57 -9.46 -1.82
C GLY A 145 -0.99 -9.38 -0.43
N ALA A 146 -1.36 -10.32 0.46
CA ALA A 146 -0.79 -10.36 1.80
C ALA A 146 0.71 -10.63 1.76
N ALA A 147 1.15 -11.58 0.94
CA ALA A 147 2.58 -11.87 0.79
C ALA A 147 3.32 -10.68 0.19
N GLY A 148 2.71 -9.99 -0.77
CA GLY A 148 3.29 -8.79 -1.36
C GLY A 148 3.49 -7.69 -0.34
N TRP A 149 2.51 -7.48 0.54
CA TRP A 149 2.65 -6.49 1.60
C TRP A 149 3.77 -6.85 2.57
N ALA A 150 3.88 -8.13 2.95
CA ALA A 150 4.94 -8.56 3.86
C ALA A 150 6.31 -8.27 3.27
N MET A 151 6.52 -8.56 1.98
CA MET A 151 7.78 -8.25 1.32
C MET A 151 8.03 -6.75 1.24
N ALA A 152 7.00 -5.97 0.91
CA ALA A 152 7.12 -4.52 0.82
C ALA A 152 7.52 -3.92 2.17
N LEU A 153 6.91 -4.37 3.26
CA LEU A 153 7.21 -3.83 4.58
C LEU A 153 8.61 -4.20 5.05
N THR A 154 9.15 -5.33 4.61
CA THR A 154 10.55 -5.67 4.87
C THR A 154 11.48 -4.70 4.14
N LYS A 155 11.14 -4.34 2.90
CA LYS A 155 11.90 -3.33 2.18
C LYS A 155 11.76 -1.95 2.81
N LEU A 156 10.58 -1.63 3.33
CA LEU A 156 10.37 -0.38 4.05
C LEU A 156 11.31 -0.29 5.25
N ALA A 157 11.42 -1.34 6.04
CA ALA A 157 12.31 -1.36 7.19
C ALA A 157 13.76 -1.12 6.77
N ALA A 158 14.20 -1.77 5.68
CA ALA A 158 15.56 -1.58 5.17
C ALA A 158 15.78 -0.16 4.67
N HIS A 159 14.79 0.41 3.99
CA HIS A 159 14.90 1.78 3.46
C HIS A 159 15.00 2.79 4.60
N VAL A 160 14.23 2.57 5.67
CA VAL A 160 14.27 3.44 6.85
C VAL A 160 15.67 3.42 7.48
N GLU A 161 16.26 2.22 7.61
CA GLU A 161 17.63 2.11 8.14
C GLU A 161 18.63 2.86 7.26
N ALA A 162 18.45 2.78 5.94
CA ALA A 162 19.35 3.43 4.99
C ALA A 162 19.27 4.96 5.07
N GLN A 163 18.23 5.51 5.70
CA GLN A 163 18.14 6.96 5.91
C GLN A 163 19.07 7.46 7.01
N GLY A 164 19.83 6.56 7.64
CA GLY A 164 20.82 6.97 8.64
C GLY A 164 20.22 7.38 9.96
N ILE A 165 19.08 6.86 10.32
CA ILE A 165 18.41 7.18 11.57
C ILE A 165 19.15 6.51 12.73
N ARG A 166 19.46 7.29 13.73
CA ARG A 166 20.15 6.82 14.93
C ARG A 166 19.33 7.05 16.16
#